data_a64b2d817d49b74417ddc9308a753ed6
#
_entry.id   a64b2d817d49b74417ddc9308a753ed6
#
_cell.length_a   1.000
_cell.length_b   1.000
_cell.length_c   1.000
_cell.angle_alpha   90.00
_cell.angle_beta   90.00
_cell.angle_gamma   90.00
#
_symmetry.space_group_name_H-M   'P 1'
#
loop_
_entity.id
_entity.type
_entity.pdbx_description
1 polymer ?
#
loop_
_entity_poly.entity_id
_entity_poly.type
_entity_poly.pdbx_seq_one_letter_code
_entity_poly.pdbx_strand_id
1 'polypeptide(L)'
;MTTTHLGDLTVSPIGFGCMALSHVYGGTTDEAARETLSTAVDAGITFLDTSDVYGKPREGASGPAGTNEEMLAPFLAKRRDDVQLATKFGITAPRDGTDAPAKRTDGRPEYARSACDASLARLGVDTIDLYYHHRPDPDVPIEETVGAMAELVEAGKIRHIGLSEVTSEELRRAHAVHPIAALQSEWSLWSRDVEDRVVPACAELGVGFVPYSPLGRGFLTGTLTKEQVAGDFRGGTSRMGEAWDANQKIVEIVAEVARRHDATNAQVALAWLLHRAAQMGVSAVPIPGSRKPERALENLGAVDLRLDADDMTQLDSIRSLVEGSRNIVNNPTWISSGRE
;
A
#
# COMPACT_ATOMS: atom_id res chain seq x y z
N MET A 1 17.30 5.59 14.53
CA MET A 1 16.86 5.42 13.13
C MET A 1 16.34 6.73 12.59
N THR A 2 16.51 6.98 11.30
CA THR A 2 15.86 8.11 10.62
C THR A 2 14.35 7.88 10.62
N THR A 3 13.59 8.93 10.86
CA THR A 3 12.11 8.93 10.74
C THR A 3 11.69 9.85 9.60
N THR A 4 10.47 9.67 9.13
CA THR A 4 9.81 10.54 8.17
C THR A 4 8.38 10.84 8.64
N HIS A 5 7.65 11.64 7.88
CA HIS A 5 6.31 12.08 8.29
C HIS A 5 5.26 11.79 7.22
N LEU A 6 4.08 11.39 7.66
CA LEU A 6 2.85 11.34 6.88
C LEU A 6 1.90 12.39 7.51
N GLY A 7 1.87 13.61 6.97
CA GLY A 7 1.32 14.76 7.70
C GLY A 7 2.02 14.91 9.05
N ASP A 8 1.29 14.89 10.15
CA ASP A 8 1.82 14.97 11.51
C ASP A 8 2.21 13.61 12.11
N LEU A 9 1.93 12.49 11.42
CA LEU A 9 2.26 11.16 11.89
C LEU A 9 3.73 10.83 11.61
N THR A 10 4.52 10.62 12.66
CA THR A 10 5.94 10.21 12.55
C THR A 10 6.04 8.69 12.40
N VAL A 11 6.77 8.24 11.38
CA VAL A 11 6.91 6.81 11.02
C VAL A 11 8.33 6.48 10.56
N SER A 12 8.66 5.19 10.43
CA SER A 12 9.88 4.72 9.74
C SER A 12 9.82 5.07 8.24
N PRO A 13 10.98 5.27 7.56
CA PRO A 13 11.04 5.63 6.14
C PRO A 13 10.49 4.54 5.20
N ILE A 14 10.47 3.31 5.66
CA ILE A 14 9.84 2.16 5.00
C ILE A 14 8.86 1.55 5.99
N GLY A 15 7.63 1.31 5.54
CA GLY A 15 6.61 0.60 6.30
C GLY A 15 6.53 -0.87 5.91
N PHE A 16 5.56 -1.57 6.46
CA PHE A 16 5.32 -2.99 6.21
C PHE A 16 3.87 -3.23 5.78
N GLY A 17 3.68 -3.73 4.55
CA GLY A 17 2.37 -4.15 4.04
C GLY A 17 1.99 -5.53 4.55
N CYS A 18 1.00 -5.62 5.44
CA CYS A 18 0.60 -6.86 6.11
C CYS A 18 -0.24 -7.80 5.23
N MET A 19 -0.71 -7.37 4.06
CA MET A 19 -1.58 -8.16 3.17
C MET A 19 -0.97 -9.54 2.84
N ALA A 20 0.34 -9.60 2.61
CA ALA A 20 1.03 -10.84 2.24
C ALA A 20 1.09 -11.87 3.38
N LEU A 21 0.86 -11.46 4.63
CA LEU A 21 0.93 -12.33 5.81
C LEU A 21 -0.27 -13.27 5.96
N SER A 22 -1.37 -13.06 5.22
CA SER A 22 -2.58 -13.88 5.37
C SER A 22 -2.75 -14.92 4.25
N HIS A 23 -3.13 -14.51 3.02
CA HIS A 23 -3.50 -15.49 2.00
C HIS A 23 -2.97 -15.22 0.59
N VAL A 24 -2.63 -13.97 0.27
CA VAL A 24 -2.10 -13.63 -1.05
C VAL A 24 -0.63 -14.06 -1.19
N TYR A 25 -0.23 -14.34 -2.41
CA TYR A 25 1.12 -14.78 -2.76
C TYR A 25 1.55 -16.13 -2.14
N GLY A 26 0.57 -17.00 -1.82
CA GLY A 26 0.82 -18.35 -1.35
C GLY A 26 0.69 -18.56 0.16
N GLY A 27 0.24 -17.56 0.92
CA GLY A 27 -0.04 -17.68 2.36
C GLY A 27 1.19 -17.89 3.25
N THR A 28 0.97 -17.88 4.56
CA THR A 28 1.93 -18.22 5.60
C THR A 28 1.17 -18.71 6.85
N THR A 29 1.88 -19.26 7.83
CA THR A 29 1.28 -19.59 9.13
C THR A 29 1.27 -18.35 10.02
N ASP A 30 0.37 -18.32 11.01
CA ASP A 30 0.30 -17.23 11.99
C ASP A 30 1.61 -17.06 12.76
N GLU A 31 2.32 -18.17 13.03
CA GLU A 31 3.61 -18.15 13.71
C GLU A 31 4.69 -17.46 12.84
N ALA A 32 4.83 -17.87 11.58
CA ALA A 32 5.77 -17.26 10.66
C ALA A 32 5.42 -15.80 10.34
N ALA A 33 4.12 -15.46 10.32
CA ALA A 33 3.67 -14.06 10.17
C ALA A 33 4.11 -13.22 11.38
N ARG A 34 3.93 -13.71 12.61
CA ARG A 34 4.37 -13.02 13.83
C ARG A 34 5.89 -12.90 13.92
N GLU A 35 6.64 -13.92 13.52
CA GLU A 35 8.10 -13.86 13.45
C GLU A 35 8.55 -12.76 12.47
N THR A 36 7.96 -12.73 11.28
CA THR A 36 8.27 -11.71 10.27
C THR A 36 7.97 -10.30 10.78
N LEU A 37 6.83 -10.09 11.44
CA LEU A 37 6.46 -8.81 12.05
C LEU A 37 7.44 -8.41 13.17
N SER A 38 7.76 -9.35 14.06
CA SER A 38 8.70 -9.09 15.16
C SER A 38 10.06 -8.68 14.63
N THR A 39 10.59 -9.42 13.66
CA THR A 39 11.88 -9.10 13.02
C THR A 39 11.84 -7.71 12.35
N ALA A 40 10.76 -7.39 11.63
CA ALA A 40 10.61 -6.09 10.97
C ALA A 40 10.58 -4.94 11.98
N VAL A 41 9.82 -5.08 13.07
CA VAL A 41 9.70 -4.04 14.11
C VAL A 41 10.99 -3.93 14.94
N ASP A 42 11.63 -5.03 15.28
CA ASP A 42 12.93 -5.02 16.00
C ASP A 42 14.04 -4.37 15.15
N ALA A 43 13.94 -4.45 13.83
CA ALA A 43 14.82 -3.75 12.90
C ALA A 43 14.46 -2.27 12.70
N GLY A 44 13.31 -1.81 13.26
CA GLY A 44 12.88 -0.42 13.31
C GLY A 44 11.84 0.00 12.29
N ILE A 45 11.18 -0.92 11.64
CA ILE A 45 9.94 -0.62 10.92
C ILE A 45 8.85 -0.34 11.94
N THR A 46 8.31 0.88 11.93
CA THR A 46 7.26 1.27 12.87
C THR A 46 5.88 1.38 12.22
N PHE A 47 5.78 1.50 10.91
CA PHE A 47 4.52 1.68 10.19
C PHE A 47 4.02 0.35 9.63
N LEU A 48 2.87 -0.13 10.16
CA LEU A 48 2.20 -1.36 9.73
C LEU A 48 0.90 -1.03 9.00
N ASP A 49 0.72 -1.57 7.79
CA ASP A 49 -0.44 -1.31 6.94
C ASP A 49 -1.26 -2.58 6.70
N THR A 50 -2.51 -2.59 7.13
CA THR A 50 -3.50 -3.64 6.90
C THR A 50 -4.81 -3.11 6.30
N SER A 51 -5.88 -3.89 6.28
CA SER A 51 -7.23 -3.51 5.88
C SER A 51 -8.25 -4.52 6.35
N ASP A 52 -9.49 -4.07 6.56
CA ASP A 52 -10.64 -4.90 6.87
C ASP A 52 -10.94 -5.97 5.81
N VAL A 53 -10.62 -5.71 4.54
CA VAL A 53 -10.85 -6.64 3.43
C VAL A 53 -9.73 -7.66 3.26
N TYR A 54 -8.58 -7.50 3.96
CA TYR A 54 -7.47 -8.44 3.82
C TYR A 54 -7.70 -9.72 4.62
N GLY A 55 -7.21 -10.81 4.04
CA GLY A 55 -7.33 -12.11 4.61
C GLY A 55 -8.29 -13.01 3.83
N LYS A 56 -8.38 -14.26 4.26
CA LYS A 56 -9.26 -15.25 3.65
C LYS A 56 -10.66 -15.10 4.22
N PRO A 57 -11.70 -14.87 3.40
CA PRO A 57 -13.07 -14.83 3.88
C PRO A 57 -13.44 -16.11 4.64
N ARG A 58 -14.24 -15.98 5.69
CA ARG A 58 -14.83 -17.14 6.38
C ARG A 58 -15.98 -17.68 5.53
N GLU A 59 -16.14 -18.99 5.53
CA GLU A 59 -17.26 -19.64 4.83
C GLU A 59 -18.60 -19.11 5.35
N GLY A 60 -19.48 -18.70 4.44
CA GLY A 60 -20.79 -18.14 4.78
C GLY A 60 -20.79 -16.71 5.35
N ALA A 61 -19.62 -16.05 5.48
CA ALA A 61 -19.58 -14.68 5.93
C ALA A 61 -19.90 -13.71 4.79
N SER A 62 -20.70 -12.69 5.08
CA SER A 62 -20.94 -11.54 4.22
C SER A 62 -20.10 -10.36 4.67
N GLY A 63 -19.52 -9.61 3.73
CA GLY A 63 -18.74 -8.40 4.01
C GLY A 63 -17.22 -8.62 4.02
N PRO A 64 -16.46 -7.67 4.55
CA PRO A 64 -15.00 -7.73 4.59
C PRO A 64 -14.47 -8.94 5.37
N ALA A 65 -13.35 -9.53 4.90
CA ALA A 65 -12.79 -10.74 5.50
C ALA A 65 -12.33 -10.53 6.94
N GLY A 66 -11.62 -9.44 7.23
CA GLY A 66 -11.14 -9.05 8.56
C GLY A 66 -10.06 -9.96 9.16
N THR A 67 -9.80 -11.10 8.56
CA THR A 67 -8.93 -12.14 9.14
C THR A 67 -7.45 -11.74 9.18
N ASN A 68 -7.02 -10.76 8.38
CA ASN A 68 -5.68 -10.19 8.49
C ASN A 68 -5.56 -9.29 9.74
N GLU A 69 -6.58 -8.49 10.05
CA GLU A 69 -6.63 -7.69 11.29
C GLU A 69 -6.64 -8.59 12.53
N GLU A 70 -7.43 -9.67 12.53
CA GLU A 70 -7.45 -10.65 13.63
C GLU A 70 -6.10 -11.37 13.82
N MET A 71 -5.39 -11.66 12.73
CA MET A 71 -4.05 -12.25 12.78
C MET A 71 -3.03 -11.30 13.44
N LEU A 72 -3.20 -9.98 13.26
CA LEU A 72 -2.34 -8.97 13.87
C LEU A 72 -2.61 -8.77 15.36
N ALA A 73 -3.82 -9.02 15.85
CA ALA A 73 -4.23 -8.72 17.23
C ALA A 73 -3.30 -9.32 18.31
N PRO A 74 -2.85 -10.59 18.26
CA PRO A 74 -1.93 -11.14 19.25
C PRO A 74 -0.54 -10.50 19.25
N PHE A 75 -0.10 -9.95 18.11
CA PHE A 75 1.13 -9.16 18.02
C PHE A 75 0.92 -7.76 18.65
N LEU A 76 -0.15 -7.09 18.29
CA LEU A 76 -0.49 -5.76 18.80
C LEU A 76 -0.71 -5.76 20.31
N ALA A 77 -1.31 -6.81 20.87
CA ALA A 77 -1.46 -6.96 22.32
C ALA A 77 -0.15 -6.88 23.11
N LYS A 78 0.99 -7.11 22.46
CA LYS A 78 2.33 -7.09 23.08
C LYS A 78 3.18 -5.89 22.63
N ARG A 79 2.92 -5.34 21.44
CA ARG A 79 3.82 -4.41 20.75
C ARG A 79 3.08 -3.17 20.20
N ARG A 80 1.89 -2.83 20.76
CA ARG A 80 1.07 -1.72 20.25
C ARG A 80 1.81 -0.39 20.24
N ASP A 81 2.58 -0.12 21.28
CA ASP A 81 3.31 1.15 21.45
C ASP A 81 4.57 1.25 20.57
N ASP A 82 5.01 0.15 19.99
CA ASP A 82 6.19 0.12 19.11
C ASP A 82 5.84 0.50 17.66
N VAL A 83 4.55 0.60 17.33
CA VAL A 83 4.09 0.74 15.94
C VAL A 83 3.04 1.83 15.74
N GLN A 84 3.04 2.39 14.54
CA GLN A 84 1.94 3.17 14.00
C GLN A 84 1.11 2.25 13.09
N LEU A 85 -0.12 2.01 13.53
CA LEU A 85 -1.04 1.05 12.90
C LEU A 85 -1.96 1.75 11.91
N ALA A 86 -1.93 1.30 10.65
CA ALA A 86 -2.86 1.73 9.62
C ALA A 86 -3.79 0.60 9.19
N THR A 87 -5.07 0.89 9.07
CA THR A 87 -6.06 0.01 8.44
C THR A 87 -7.03 0.80 7.56
N LYS A 88 -7.89 0.11 6.82
CA LYS A 88 -8.72 0.70 5.78
C LYS A 88 -10.12 0.10 5.78
N PHE A 89 -11.12 0.88 5.32
CA PHE A 89 -12.50 0.45 5.09
C PHE A 89 -13.01 0.89 3.71
N GLY A 90 -14.17 0.42 3.33
CA GLY A 90 -14.89 0.90 2.15
C GLY A 90 -14.96 -0.07 0.99
N ILE A 91 -14.17 -1.16 0.98
CA ILE A 91 -14.33 -2.24 0.00
C ILE A 91 -15.26 -3.30 0.59
N THR A 92 -16.41 -3.52 -0.05
CA THR A 92 -17.47 -4.40 0.47
C THR A 92 -17.62 -5.73 -0.26
N ALA A 93 -17.07 -5.86 -1.47
CA ALA A 93 -17.24 -7.06 -2.27
C ALA A 93 -16.17 -8.11 -1.96
N PRO A 94 -16.54 -9.41 -1.90
CA PRO A 94 -15.60 -10.51 -1.86
C PRO A 94 -14.69 -10.49 -3.10
N ARG A 95 -13.44 -10.91 -2.93
CA ARG A 95 -12.45 -10.97 -4.03
C ARG A 95 -12.50 -12.27 -4.84
N ASP A 96 -13.48 -13.13 -4.60
CA ASP A 96 -13.55 -14.48 -5.17
C ASP A 96 -14.05 -14.57 -6.61
N GLY A 97 -14.35 -13.42 -7.23
CA GLY A 97 -14.76 -13.36 -8.65
C GLY A 97 -16.16 -13.87 -8.94
N THR A 98 -16.92 -14.29 -7.94
CA THR A 98 -18.31 -14.72 -8.12
C THR A 98 -19.26 -13.52 -8.05
N ASP A 99 -20.37 -13.57 -8.78
CA ASP A 99 -21.47 -12.62 -8.91
C ASP A 99 -21.54 -11.50 -7.85
N ALA A 100 -20.49 -10.69 -7.80
CA ALA A 100 -20.39 -9.60 -6.85
C ALA A 100 -21.45 -8.55 -7.12
N PRO A 101 -22.03 -7.94 -6.08
CA PRO A 101 -22.99 -6.86 -6.24
C PRO A 101 -22.41 -5.73 -7.09
N ALA A 102 -23.26 -5.03 -7.81
CA ALA A 102 -22.86 -3.96 -8.72
C ALA A 102 -22.06 -2.85 -8.00
N LYS A 103 -22.28 -2.64 -6.71
CA LYS A 103 -21.55 -1.71 -5.85
C LYS A 103 -20.53 -2.47 -5.01
N ARG A 104 -19.25 -2.12 -5.17
CA ARG A 104 -18.11 -2.76 -4.48
C ARG A 104 -17.44 -1.87 -3.45
N THR A 105 -17.93 -0.63 -3.29
CA THR A 105 -17.42 0.35 -2.33
C THR A 105 -18.58 0.91 -1.51
N ASP A 106 -18.30 1.29 -0.27
CA ASP A 106 -19.25 1.96 0.61
C ASP A 106 -18.54 3.07 1.38
N GLY A 107 -18.80 4.32 0.97
CA GLY A 107 -18.26 5.53 1.59
C GLY A 107 -19.24 6.22 2.53
N ARG A 108 -20.44 5.64 2.77
CA ARG A 108 -21.46 6.28 3.59
C ARG A 108 -20.99 6.50 5.04
N PRO A 109 -21.37 7.63 5.66
CA PRO A 109 -20.99 7.98 7.02
C PRO A 109 -21.27 6.88 8.06
N GLU A 110 -22.44 6.26 8.00
CA GLU A 110 -22.80 5.19 8.93
C GLU A 110 -21.95 3.92 8.74
N TYR A 111 -21.56 3.62 7.47
CA TYR A 111 -20.67 2.50 7.20
C TYR A 111 -19.24 2.78 7.70
N ALA A 112 -18.71 3.98 7.48
CA ALA A 112 -17.40 4.37 7.97
C ALA A 112 -17.29 4.19 9.50
N ARG A 113 -18.32 4.61 10.27
CA ARG A 113 -18.34 4.46 11.73
C ARG A 113 -18.40 2.98 12.15
N SER A 114 -19.31 2.19 11.55
CA SER A 114 -19.47 0.77 11.91
C SER A 114 -18.24 -0.07 11.51
N ALA A 115 -17.63 0.21 10.37
CA ALA A 115 -16.41 -0.45 9.91
C ALA A 115 -15.23 -0.15 10.83
N CYS A 116 -15.10 1.10 11.32
CA CYS A 116 -14.08 1.48 12.29
C CYS A 116 -14.21 0.68 13.59
N ASP A 117 -15.43 0.63 14.17
CA ASP A 117 -15.69 -0.14 15.38
C ASP A 117 -15.38 -1.62 15.20
N ALA A 118 -15.72 -2.18 14.05
CA ALA A 118 -15.40 -3.56 13.72
C ALA A 118 -13.88 -3.80 13.59
N SER A 119 -13.13 -2.87 12.97
CA SER A 119 -11.68 -2.95 12.87
C SER A 119 -10.99 -2.85 14.23
N LEU A 120 -11.41 -1.90 15.08
CA LEU A 120 -10.90 -1.79 16.47
C LEU A 120 -11.08 -3.09 17.23
N ALA A 121 -12.28 -3.70 17.14
CA ALA A 121 -12.59 -4.97 17.80
C ALA A 121 -11.73 -6.13 17.28
N ARG A 122 -11.52 -6.26 15.95
CA ARG A 122 -10.69 -7.32 15.37
C ARG A 122 -9.22 -7.17 15.69
N LEU A 123 -8.71 -5.93 15.67
CA LEU A 123 -7.32 -5.60 16.01
C LEU A 123 -7.05 -5.67 17.53
N GLY A 124 -8.09 -5.60 18.36
CA GLY A 124 -7.97 -5.59 19.82
C GLY A 124 -7.28 -4.33 20.34
N VAL A 125 -7.55 -3.18 19.73
CA VAL A 125 -6.95 -1.88 20.08
C VAL A 125 -8.03 -0.82 20.29
N ASP A 126 -7.74 0.20 21.10
CA ASP A 126 -8.67 1.30 21.37
C ASP A 126 -8.56 2.43 20.33
N THR A 127 -7.43 2.53 19.64
CA THR A 127 -7.17 3.61 18.68
C THR A 127 -6.34 3.11 17.50
N ILE A 128 -6.73 3.52 16.28
CA ILE A 128 -5.98 3.32 15.02
C ILE A 128 -5.18 4.61 14.74
N ASP A 129 -3.90 4.51 14.38
CA ASP A 129 -3.09 5.69 14.12
C ASP A 129 -3.40 6.36 12.79
N LEU A 130 -3.69 5.56 11.75
CA LEU A 130 -4.05 6.06 10.42
C LEU A 130 -5.17 5.22 9.81
N TYR A 131 -6.34 5.83 9.58
CA TYR A 131 -7.50 5.14 9.04
C TYR A 131 -7.80 5.61 7.63
N TYR A 132 -7.83 4.68 6.66
CA TYR A 132 -8.01 5.01 5.26
C TYR A 132 -9.42 4.72 4.75
N HIS A 133 -9.94 5.62 3.91
CA HIS A 133 -10.96 5.25 2.93
C HIS A 133 -10.26 4.52 1.77
N HIS A 134 -10.50 3.21 1.63
CA HIS A 134 -9.72 2.30 0.78
C HIS A 134 -9.92 2.54 -0.72
N ARG A 135 -11.15 2.92 -1.13
CA ARG A 135 -11.52 3.32 -2.49
C ARG A 135 -12.67 4.31 -2.44
N PRO A 136 -12.64 5.36 -3.26
CA PRO A 136 -13.75 6.29 -3.37
C PRO A 136 -15.05 5.56 -3.73
N ASP A 137 -16.14 5.99 -3.11
CA ASP A 137 -17.48 5.56 -3.46
C ASP A 137 -18.05 6.54 -4.47
N PRO A 138 -18.38 6.13 -5.72
CA PRO A 138 -18.89 7.05 -6.74
C PRO A 138 -20.24 7.65 -6.41
N ASP A 139 -21.00 7.06 -5.50
CA ASP A 139 -22.34 7.48 -5.11
C ASP A 139 -22.36 8.35 -3.85
N VAL A 140 -21.20 8.53 -3.18
CA VAL A 140 -21.08 9.31 -1.95
C VAL A 140 -20.03 10.42 -2.13
N PRO A 141 -20.38 11.69 -1.94
CA PRO A 141 -19.41 12.78 -1.94
C PRO A 141 -18.29 12.50 -0.93
N ILE A 142 -17.03 12.68 -1.36
CA ILE A 142 -15.88 12.37 -0.51
C ILE A 142 -15.90 13.20 0.79
N GLU A 143 -16.49 14.38 0.74
CA GLU A 143 -16.66 15.27 1.90
C GLU A 143 -17.52 14.65 3.00
N GLU A 144 -18.56 13.88 2.64
CA GLU A 144 -19.42 13.21 3.61
C GLU A 144 -18.66 12.06 4.29
N THR A 145 -17.90 11.27 3.52
CA THR A 145 -17.05 10.21 4.05
C THR A 145 -16.00 10.78 5.00
N VAL A 146 -15.29 11.84 4.58
CA VAL A 146 -14.24 12.47 5.40
C VAL A 146 -14.83 13.18 6.62
N GLY A 147 -16.03 13.76 6.50
CA GLY A 147 -16.77 14.31 7.66
C GLY A 147 -17.02 13.27 8.74
N ALA A 148 -17.46 12.06 8.37
CA ALA A 148 -17.62 10.96 9.32
C ALA A 148 -16.29 10.49 9.91
N MET A 149 -15.21 10.48 9.12
CA MET A 149 -13.87 10.14 9.63
C MET A 149 -13.36 11.22 10.62
N ALA A 150 -13.66 12.49 10.38
CA ALA A 150 -13.33 13.58 11.33
C ALA A 150 -14.03 13.39 12.69
N GLU A 151 -15.29 12.96 12.69
CA GLU A 151 -15.97 12.60 13.94
C GLU A 151 -15.28 11.42 14.67
N LEU A 152 -14.71 10.46 13.94
CA LEU A 152 -13.93 9.37 14.54
C LEU A 152 -12.62 9.87 15.16
N VAL A 153 -12.01 10.93 14.60
CA VAL A 153 -10.84 11.61 15.20
C VAL A 153 -11.27 12.30 16.50
N GLU A 154 -12.36 13.06 16.48
CA GLU A 154 -12.90 13.73 17.66
C GLU A 154 -13.26 12.74 18.77
N ALA A 155 -13.78 11.56 18.39
CA ALA A 155 -14.10 10.48 19.34
C ALA A 155 -12.84 9.72 19.84
N GLY A 156 -11.65 10.02 19.35
CA GLY A 156 -10.40 9.35 19.74
C GLY A 156 -10.24 7.92 19.21
N LYS A 157 -11.10 7.47 18.30
CA LYS A 157 -11.05 6.13 17.69
C LYS A 157 -9.96 6.01 16.63
N ILE A 158 -9.68 7.10 15.95
CA ILE A 158 -8.57 7.21 14.97
C ILE A 158 -7.76 8.48 15.27
N ARG A 159 -6.47 8.50 14.90
CA ARG A 159 -5.63 9.69 15.09
C ARG A 159 -5.53 10.54 13.84
N HIS A 160 -5.40 9.88 12.68
CA HIS A 160 -5.20 10.55 11.39
C HIS A 160 -6.07 9.91 10.32
N ILE A 161 -6.46 10.74 9.34
CA ILE A 161 -7.24 10.34 8.17
C ILE A 161 -6.31 10.12 7.00
N GLY A 162 -6.50 9.00 6.29
CA GLY A 162 -5.87 8.69 5.01
C GLY A 162 -6.90 8.43 3.91
N LEU A 163 -6.46 8.59 2.68
CA LEU A 163 -7.25 8.25 1.48
C LEU A 163 -6.45 7.32 0.59
N SER A 164 -7.13 6.52 -0.22
CA SER A 164 -6.47 5.63 -1.17
C SER A 164 -7.11 5.73 -2.55
N GLU A 165 -6.25 5.87 -3.59
CA GLU A 165 -6.65 5.89 -5.00
C GLU A 165 -7.68 6.99 -5.32
N VAL A 166 -7.54 8.15 -4.71
CA VAL A 166 -8.31 9.36 -5.05
C VAL A 166 -7.58 10.21 -6.07
N THR A 167 -8.32 11.01 -6.83
CA THR A 167 -7.77 12.02 -7.73
C THR A 167 -7.23 13.22 -6.96
N SER A 168 -6.42 14.05 -7.61
CA SER A 168 -5.91 15.29 -7.03
C SER A 168 -7.03 16.26 -6.62
N GLU A 169 -8.12 16.29 -7.38
CA GLU A 169 -9.30 17.10 -7.06
C GLU A 169 -10.04 16.57 -5.83
N GLU A 170 -10.30 15.24 -5.76
CA GLU A 170 -10.90 14.61 -4.59
C GLU A 170 -10.05 14.82 -3.35
N LEU A 171 -8.71 14.72 -3.47
CA LEU A 171 -7.79 14.99 -2.37
C LEU A 171 -7.95 16.43 -1.83
N ARG A 172 -7.99 17.43 -2.70
CA ARG A 172 -8.18 18.83 -2.29
C ARG A 172 -9.53 19.06 -1.60
N ARG A 173 -10.60 18.50 -2.14
CA ARG A 173 -11.94 18.57 -1.55
C ARG A 173 -11.99 17.90 -0.17
N ALA A 174 -11.42 16.72 -0.04
CA ALA A 174 -11.31 16.00 1.21
C ALA A 174 -10.49 16.77 2.24
N HIS A 175 -9.32 17.29 1.84
CA HIS A 175 -8.41 18.03 2.71
C HIS A 175 -9.02 19.35 3.23
N ALA A 176 -9.95 19.94 2.47
CA ALA A 176 -10.69 21.13 2.89
C ALA A 176 -11.72 20.84 4.00
N VAL A 177 -12.17 19.59 4.16
CA VAL A 177 -13.07 19.17 5.23
C VAL A 177 -12.29 18.87 6.52
N HIS A 178 -11.21 18.10 6.41
CA HIS A 178 -10.31 17.75 7.52
C HIS A 178 -8.91 17.46 6.95
N PRO A 179 -7.82 17.84 7.66
CA PRO A 179 -6.47 17.51 7.22
C PRO A 179 -6.30 16.02 6.93
N ILE A 180 -5.83 15.71 5.71
CA ILE A 180 -5.48 14.34 5.30
C ILE A 180 -3.99 14.16 5.57
N ALA A 181 -3.64 13.14 6.35
CA ALA A 181 -2.25 12.85 6.71
C ALA A 181 -1.52 12.09 5.60
N ALA A 182 -2.19 11.16 4.94
CA ALA A 182 -1.58 10.32 3.92
C ALA A 182 -2.51 9.99 2.76
N LEU A 183 -1.93 9.91 1.57
CA LEU A 183 -2.57 9.31 0.40
C LEU A 183 -1.83 8.03 0.01
N GLN A 184 -2.58 6.93 -0.20
CA GLN A 184 -2.02 5.65 -0.60
C GLN A 184 -2.42 5.31 -2.03
N SER A 185 -1.44 5.18 -2.94
CA SER A 185 -1.67 4.73 -4.33
C SER A 185 -0.49 3.88 -4.82
N GLU A 186 -0.70 3.14 -5.93
CA GLU A 186 0.39 2.38 -6.53
C GLU A 186 1.43 3.34 -7.12
N TRP A 187 2.67 3.23 -6.63
CA TRP A 187 3.80 3.98 -7.18
C TRP A 187 5.07 3.13 -7.13
N SER A 188 5.73 3.03 -8.26
CA SER A 188 6.95 2.22 -8.44
C SER A 188 7.63 2.59 -9.75
N LEU A 189 8.79 1.99 -10.04
CA LEU A 189 9.52 2.16 -11.31
C LEU A 189 8.64 1.97 -12.56
N TRP A 190 7.62 1.12 -12.50
CA TRP A 190 6.74 0.83 -13.62
C TRP A 190 5.28 1.31 -13.47
N SER A 191 4.93 1.97 -12.37
CA SER A 191 3.63 2.62 -12.16
C SER A 191 3.86 4.05 -11.73
N ARG A 192 3.80 4.99 -12.68
CA ARG A 192 4.20 6.38 -12.49
C ARG A 192 3.11 7.40 -12.84
N ASP A 193 1.89 6.93 -13.09
CA ASP A 193 0.73 7.76 -13.40
C ASP A 193 0.45 8.82 -12.32
N VAL A 194 0.62 8.48 -11.05
CA VAL A 194 0.42 9.40 -9.92
C VAL A 194 1.35 10.63 -9.93
N GLU A 195 2.49 10.57 -10.65
CA GLU A 195 3.46 11.67 -10.71
C GLU A 195 2.94 12.90 -11.47
N ASP A 196 1.96 12.71 -12.34
CA ASP A 196 1.50 13.80 -13.21
C ASP A 196 0.62 14.80 -12.45
N ARG A 197 -0.19 14.36 -11.47
CA ARG A 197 -1.12 15.24 -10.73
C ARG A 197 -1.23 14.94 -9.24
N VAL A 198 -1.31 13.67 -8.87
CA VAL A 198 -1.62 13.25 -7.49
C VAL A 198 -0.47 13.55 -6.55
N VAL A 199 0.75 13.17 -6.91
CA VAL A 199 1.96 13.47 -6.10
C VAL A 199 2.20 14.98 -5.95
N PRO A 200 2.09 15.80 -7.02
CA PRO A 200 2.15 17.26 -6.88
C PRO A 200 1.09 17.83 -5.93
N ALA A 201 -0.15 17.31 -5.95
CA ALA A 201 -1.18 17.76 -5.01
C ALA A 201 -0.85 17.37 -3.55
N CYS A 202 -0.27 16.19 -3.33
CA CYS A 202 0.21 15.80 -2.01
C CYS A 202 1.29 16.75 -1.50
N ALA A 203 2.27 17.10 -2.34
CA ALA A 203 3.33 18.04 -1.99
C ALA A 203 2.79 19.43 -1.66
N GLU A 204 1.82 19.93 -2.46
CA GLU A 204 1.15 21.22 -2.24
C GLU A 204 0.42 21.30 -0.89
N LEU A 205 -0.24 20.20 -0.49
CA LEU A 205 -1.08 20.12 0.70
C LEU A 205 -0.34 19.63 1.96
N GLY A 206 0.94 19.25 1.86
CA GLY A 206 1.67 18.64 2.97
C GLY A 206 1.19 17.24 3.33
N VAL A 207 0.53 16.55 2.40
CA VAL A 207 0.04 15.17 2.55
C VAL A 207 1.16 14.19 2.26
N GLY A 208 1.44 13.24 3.16
CA GLY A 208 2.40 12.18 2.92
C GLY A 208 1.89 11.18 1.88
N PHE A 209 2.80 10.50 1.19
CA PHE A 209 2.44 9.50 0.19
C PHE A 209 2.83 8.10 0.65
N VAL A 210 1.94 7.13 0.51
CA VAL A 210 2.20 5.72 0.87
C VAL A 210 2.13 4.86 -0.39
N PRO A 211 3.29 4.63 -1.06
CA PRO A 211 3.36 3.76 -2.23
C PRO A 211 3.04 2.31 -1.87
N TYR A 212 1.93 1.76 -2.35
CA TYR A 212 1.71 0.32 -2.28
C TYR A 212 2.25 -0.38 -3.53
N SER A 213 2.51 -1.67 -3.43
CA SER A 213 3.16 -2.48 -4.48
C SER A 213 4.46 -1.86 -5.03
N PRO A 214 5.35 -1.29 -4.18
CA PRO A 214 6.53 -0.54 -4.63
C PRO A 214 7.53 -1.41 -5.39
N LEU A 215 7.46 -2.74 -5.23
CA LEU A 215 8.25 -3.74 -5.94
C LEU A 215 7.51 -4.39 -7.12
N GLY A 216 6.43 -3.75 -7.61
CA GLY A 216 5.64 -4.28 -8.72
C GLY A 216 5.08 -5.67 -8.42
N ARG A 217 4.57 -5.90 -7.21
CA ARG A 217 4.09 -7.20 -6.73
C ARG A 217 5.14 -8.31 -6.81
N GLY A 218 6.41 -7.93 -6.69
CA GLY A 218 7.59 -8.80 -6.73
C GLY A 218 8.27 -8.89 -8.09
N PHE A 219 7.68 -8.39 -9.18
CA PHE A 219 8.29 -8.46 -10.52
C PHE A 219 9.64 -7.74 -10.59
N LEU A 220 9.72 -6.54 -10.03
CA LEU A 220 10.92 -5.70 -10.06
C LEU A 220 12.11 -6.31 -9.28
N THR A 221 11.87 -7.30 -8.43
CA THR A 221 12.95 -8.01 -7.71
C THR A 221 13.76 -8.91 -8.62
N GLY A 222 13.23 -9.30 -9.79
CA GLY A 222 13.87 -10.27 -10.69
C GLY A 222 13.89 -11.71 -10.19
N THR A 223 13.21 -12.01 -9.06
CA THR A 223 13.18 -13.35 -8.46
C THR A 223 11.91 -14.15 -8.77
N LEU A 224 10.91 -13.52 -9.41
CA LEU A 224 9.70 -14.19 -9.83
C LEU A 224 9.90 -14.95 -11.14
N THR A 225 9.23 -16.09 -11.25
CA THR A 225 9.11 -16.82 -12.51
C THR A 225 7.70 -16.73 -13.08
N LYS A 226 7.56 -16.94 -14.40
CA LYS A 226 6.27 -16.90 -15.10
C LYS A 226 5.30 -17.96 -14.54
N GLU A 227 5.82 -19.12 -14.16
CA GLU A 227 5.04 -20.23 -13.58
C GLU A 227 4.48 -19.88 -12.20
N GLN A 228 5.27 -19.20 -11.37
CA GLN A 228 4.80 -18.73 -10.05
C GLN A 228 3.66 -17.72 -10.17
N VAL A 229 3.74 -16.84 -11.17
CA VAL A 229 2.73 -15.81 -11.40
C VAL A 229 1.47 -16.39 -12.03
N ALA A 230 1.58 -17.36 -12.94
CA ALA A 230 0.44 -18.00 -13.58
C ALA A 230 -0.50 -18.72 -12.59
N GLY A 231 0.01 -19.09 -11.40
CA GLY A 231 -0.75 -19.76 -10.36
C GLY A 231 -1.56 -18.84 -9.43
N ASP A 232 -1.47 -17.51 -9.62
CA ASP A 232 -2.18 -16.55 -8.78
C ASP A 232 -2.76 -15.36 -9.58
N PHE A 233 -3.44 -14.43 -8.89
CA PHE A 233 -4.11 -13.29 -9.51
C PHE A 233 -3.19 -12.38 -10.35
N ARG A 234 -1.88 -12.42 -10.14
CA ARG A 234 -0.91 -11.61 -10.87
C ARG A 234 -0.85 -11.99 -12.34
N GLY A 235 -0.99 -13.30 -12.65
CA GLY A 235 -1.04 -13.80 -14.02
C GLY A 235 -2.21 -13.26 -14.85
N GLY A 236 -3.29 -12.83 -14.21
CA GLY A 236 -4.42 -12.16 -14.83
C GLY A 236 -4.20 -10.67 -15.14
N THR A 237 -3.06 -10.08 -14.79
CA THR A 237 -2.71 -8.72 -15.17
C THR A 237 -1.98 -8.68 -16.51
N SER A 238 -2.26 -7.69 -17.35
CA SER A 238 -1.61 -7.60 -18.68
C SER A 238 -0.07 -7.45 -18.56
N ARG A 239 0.42 -6.78 -17.51
CA ARG A 239 1.88 -6.61 -17.27
C ARG A 239 2.61 -7.91 -16.98
N MET A 240 1.98 -8.83 -16.24
CA MET A 240 2.60 -10.09 -15.82
C MET A 240 2.07 -11.31 -16.60
N GLY A 241 1.05 -11.11 -17.44
CA GLY A 241 0.54 -12.09 -18.39
C GLY A 241 1.17 -11.90 -19.76
N GLU A 242 0.44 -11.21 -20.63
CA GLU A 242 0.82 -11.02 -22.04
C GLU A 242 2.14 -10.26 -22.22
N ALA A 243 2.38 -9.23 -21.41
CA ALA A 243 3.59 -8.39 -21.51
C ALA A 243 4.77 -8.89 -20.66
N TRP A 244 4.70 -10.10 -20.07
CA TRP A 244 5.76 -10.63 -19.20
C TRP A 244 7.16 -10.55 -19.84
N ASP A 245 7.30 -11.11 -21.07
CA ASP A 245 8.59 -11.21 -21.73
C ASP A 245 9.11 -9.83 -22.15
N ALA A 246 8.23 -8.95 -22.60
CA ALA A 246 8.57 -7.57 -22.96
C ALA A 246 9.05 -6.75 -21.73
N ASN A 247 8.48 -7.00 -20.56
CA ASN A 247 8.85 -6.29 -19.34
C ASN A 247 10.13 -6.82 -18.67
N GLN A 248 10.70 -7.97 -19.09
CA GLN A 248 11.97 -8.48 -18.51
C GLN A 248 13.14 -7.49 -18.66
N LYS A 249 13.16 -6.70 -19.74
CA LYS A 249 14.15 -5.62 -19.92
C LYS A 249 14.19 -4.60 -18.79
N ILE A 250 13.04 -4.39 -18.11
CA ILE A 250 12.95 -3.52 -16.93
C ILE A 250 13.76 -4.11 -15.78
N VAL A 251 13.62 -5.41 -15.55
CA VAL A 251 14.36 -6.13 -14.51
C VAL A 251 15.86 -6.10 -14.78
N GLU A 252 16.27 -6.21 -16.05
CA GLU A 252 17.67 -6.14 -16.47
C GLU A 252 18.28 -4.76 -16.17
N ILE A 253 17.55 -3.66 -16.44
CA ILE A 253 17.96 -2.30 -16.11
C ILE A 253 18.17 -2.14 -14.61
N VAL A 254 17.20 -2.59 -13.80
CA VAL A 254 17.30 -2.53 -12.34
C VAL A 254 18.49 -3.34 -11.83
N ALA A 255 18.70 -4.56 -12.38
CA ALA A 255 19.80 -5.43 -12.00
C ALA A 255 21.18 -4.86 -12.36
N GLU A 256 21.28 -4.08 -13.42
CA GLU A 256 22.53 -3.39 -13.78
C GLU A 256 22.89 -2.32 -12.75
N VAL A 257 21.92 -1.50 -12.33
CA VAL A 257 22.13 -0.52 -11.27
C VAL A 257 22.46 -1.24 -9.95
N ALA A 258 21.74 -2.29 -9.59
CA ALA A 258 21.95 -3.07 -8.38
C ALA A 258 23.39 -3.60 -8.26
N ARG A 259 23.94 -4.13 -9.36
CA ARG A 259 25.33 -4.63 -9.41
C ARG A 259 26.39 -3.53 -9.18
N ARG A 260 26.13 -2.29 -9.63
CA ARG A 260 27.05 -1.17 -9.39
C ARG A 260 27.15 -0.79 -7.92
N HIS A 261 26.07 -1.01 -7.19
CA HIS A 261 25.96 -0.62 -5.79
C HIS A 261 26.09 -1.79 -4.79
N ASP A 262 26.41 -2.99 -5.26
CA ASP A 262 26.39 -4.21 -4.42
C ASP A 262 25.07 -4.36 -3.64
N ALA A 263 23.98 -4.03 -4.30
CA ALA A 263 22.62 -4.01 -3.75
C ALA A 263 21.71 -5.02 -4.45
N THR A 264 20.53 -5.27 -3.87
CA THR A 264 19.51 -6.05 -4.54
C THR A 264 18.61 -5.17 -5.42
N ASN A 265 17.92 -5.79 -6.39
CA ASN A 265 16.93 -5.10 -7.19
C ASN A 265 15.83 -4.46 -6.34
N ALA A 266 15.43 -5.13 -5.26
CA ALA A 266 14.43 -4.61 -4.32
C ALA A 266 14.92 -3.32 -3.65
N GLN A 267 16.17 -3.30 -3.20
CA GLN A 267 16.77 -2.11 -2.60
C GLN A 267 16.86 -0.95 -3.60
N VAL A 268 17.28 -1.21 -4.84
CA VAL A 268 17.35 -0.19 -5.89
C VAL A 268 15.95 0.38 -6.20
N ALA A 269 14.94 -0.48 -6.35
CA ALA A 269 13.58 -0.03 -6.64
C ALA A 269 12.99 0.84 -5.52
N LEU A 270 13.23 0.47 -4.26
CA LEU A 270 12.80 1.26 -3.11
C LEU A 270 13.60 2.55 -2.94
N ALA A 271 14.92 2.51 -3.12
CA ALA A 271 15.78 3.69 -3.05
C ALA A 271 15.41 4.70 -4.14
N TRP A 272 15.19 4.24 -5.37
CA TRP A 272 14.69 5.09 -6.46
C TRP A 272 13.39 5.81 -6.05
N LEU A 273 12.44 5.08 -5.48
CA LEU A 273 11.16 5.64 -5.06
C LEU A 273 11.32 6.74 -3.99
N LEU A 274 12.17 6.49 -2.99
CA LEU A 274 12.48 7.49 -1.95
C LEU A 274 13.16 8.72 -2.54
N HIS A 275 14.14 8.55 -3.44
CA HIS A 275 14.80 9.66 -4.13
C HIS A 275 13.82 10.43 -5.02
N ARG A 276 12.99 9.73 -5.77
CA ARG A 276 11.98 10.34 -6.65
C ARG A 276 10.97 11.16 -5.86
N ALA A 277 10.48 10.63 -4.75
CA ALA A 277 9.58 11.36 -3.84
C ALA A 277 10.23 12.65 -3.31
N ALA A 278 11.48 12.58 -2.87
CA ALA A 278 12.23 13.74 -2.41
C ALA A 278 12.38 14.81 -3.52
N GLN A 279 12.69 14.39 -4.76
CA GLN A 279 12.75 15.28 -5.91
C GLN A 279 11.41 15.97 -6.21
N MET A 280 10.30 15.29 -5.95
CA MET A 280 8.95 15.83 -6.14
C MET A 280 8.42 16.60 -4.91
N GLY A 281 9.22 16.73 -3.84
CA GLY A 281 8.87 17.51 -2.65
C GLY A 281 7.83 16.84 -1.75
N VAL A 282 7.66 15.51 -1.81
CA VAL A 282 6.70 14.77 -1.00
C VAL A 282 7.42 13.77 -0.08
N SER A 283 6.96 13.64 1.16
CA SER A 283 7.35 12.53 2.03
C SER A 283 6.71 11.24 1.55
N ALA A 284 7.49 10.21 1.30
CA ALA A 284 6.96 8.91 0.90
C ALA A 284 7.40 7.79 1.85
N VAL A 285 6.46 6.87 2.13
CA VAL A 285 6.68 5.68 2.96
C VAL A 285 6.20 4.46 2.18
N PRO A 286 7.05 3.84 1.35
CA PRO A 286 6.69 2.61 0.66
C PRO A 286 6.42 1.47 1.65
N ILE A 287 5.42 0.63 1.32
CA ILE A 287 4.97 -0.48 2.16
C ILE A 287 5.18 -1.84 1.48
N PRO A 288 6.43 -2.26 1.22
CA PRO A 288 6.69 -3.59 0.69
C PRO A 288 6.24 -4.65 1.70
N GLY A 289 5.37 -5.57 1.26
CA GLY A 289 4.95 -6.72 2.08
C GLY A 289 5.85 -7.93 1.85
N SER A 290 6.08 -8.72 2.90
CA SER A 290 6.81 -9.97 2.82
C SER A 290 6.27 -11.01 3.80
N ARG A 291 6.50 -12.30 3.50
CA ARG A 291 6.27 -13.44 4.39
C ARG A 291 7.56 -13.96 5.02
N LYS A 292 8.68 -13.32 4.71
CA LYS A 292 10.03 -13.74 5.08
C LYS A 292 10.73 -12.63 5.83
N PRO A 293 11.20 -12.89 7.06
CA PRO A 293 11.90 -11.90 7.88
C PRO A 293 13.09 -11.25 7.18
N GLU A 294 13.90 -12.05 6.48
CA GLU A 294 15.10 -11.58 5.80
C GLU A 294 14.81 -10.53 4.72
N ARG A 295 13.64 -10.60 4.08
CA ARG A 295 13.24 -9.59 3.09
C ARG A 295 12.81 -8.26 3.71
N ALA A 296 12.27 -8.27 4.92
CA ALA A 296 11.99 -7.04 5.64
C ALA A 296 13.28 -6.29 5.95
N LEU A 297 14.32 -7.03 6.38
CA LEU A 297 15.65 -6.49 6.62
C LEU A 297 16.31 -5.99 5.33
N GLU A 298 16.22 -6.77 4.25
CA GLU A 298 16.72 -6.39 2.92
C GLU A 298 16.12 -5.06 2.45
N ASN A 299 14.79 -4.92 2.55
CA ASN A 299 14.09 -3.72 2.13
C ASN A 299 14.52 -2.47 2.91
N LEU A 300 14.81 -2.59 4.22
CA LEU A 300 15.32 -1.50 5.03
C LEU A 300 16.66 -0.94 4.51
N GLY A 301 17.51 -1.78 3.95
CA GLY A 301 18.79 -1.34 3.36
C GLY A 301 18.64 -0.32 2.23
N ALA A 302 17.45 -0.19 1.63
CA ALA A 302 17.18 0.82 0.63
C ALA A 302 17.27 2.27 1.15
N VAL A 303 17.08 2.48 2.45
CA VAL A 303 17.12 3.82 3.08
C VAL A 303 18.51 4.43 2.99
N ASP A 304 19.54 3.60 3.08
CA ASP A 304 20.94 4.04 3.06
C ASP A 304 21.55 4.03 1.65
N LEU A 305 20.87 3.41 0.68
CA LEU A 305 21.34 3.33 -0.71
C LEU A 305 21.27 4.69 -1.39
N ARG A 306 22.41 5.17 -1.89
CA ARG A 306 22.53 6.44 -2.61
C ARG A 306 22.64 6.18 -4.11
N LEU A 307 21.63 6.60 -4.85
CA LEU A 307 21.62 6.57 -6.31
C LEU A 307 22.11 7.92 -6.84
N ASP A 308 23.03 7.89 -7.79
CA ASP A 308 23.50 9.11 -8.43
C ASP A 308 22.58 9.58 -9.58
N ALA A 309 22.94 10.66 -10.26
CA ALA A 309 22.13 11.24 -11.34
C ALA A 309 22.03 10.33 -12.56
N ASP A 310 23.09 9.55 -12.86
CA ASP A 310 23.11 8.62 -13.97
C ASP A 310 22.24 7.40 -13.67
N ASP A 311 22.30 6.87 -12.44
CA ASP A 311 21.41 5.82 -11.95
C ASP A 311 19.95 6.24 -12.07
N MET A 312 19.61 7.44 -11.58
CA MET A 312 18.24 7.96 -11.63
C MET A 312 17.77 8.14 -13.07
N THR A 313 18.63 8.63 -13.96
CA THR A 313 18.30 8.79 -15.38
C THR A 313 18.03 7.43 -16.04
N GLN A 314 18.89 6.43 -15.77
CA GLN A 314 18.73 5.08 -16.29
C GLN A 314 17.43 4.43 -15.78
N LEU A 315 17.13 4.54 -14.47
CA LEU A 315 15.92 4.00 -13.87
C LEU A 315 14.67 4.74 -14.34
N ASP A 316 14.73 6.05 -14.57
CA ASP A 316 13.62 6.84 -15.08
C ASP A 316 13.23 6.48 -16.52
N SER A 317 14.18 5.96 -17.32
CA SER A 317 13.90 5.47 -18.68
C SER A 317 12.90 4.31 -18.70
N ILE A 318 12.77 3.56 -17.61
CA ILE A 318 11.85 2.45 -17.45
C ILE A 318 10.39 2.87 -17.75
N ARG A 319 9.99 4.10 -17.40
CA ARG A 319 8.62 4.60 -17.64
C ARG A 319 8.15 4.37 -19.08
N SER A 320 9.04 4.60 -20.06
CA SER A 320 8.73 4.46 -21.49
C SER A 320 8.75 3.03 -22.01
N LEU A 321 9.27 2.09 -21.22
CA LEU A 321 9.45 0.68 -21.63
C LEU A 321 8.35 -0.24 -21.12
N VAL A 322 7.51 0.25 -20.19
CA VAL A 322 6.47 -0.56 -19.55
C VAL A 322 5.37 -0.90 -20.55
N GLU A 323 5.09 -2.17 -20.70
CA GLU A 323 3.95 -2.67 -21.47
C GLU A 323 2.86 -3.21 -20.55
N GLY A 324 1.60 -2.93 -20.92
CA GLY A 324 0.42 -3.35 -20.16
C GLY A 324 0.01 -2.40 -19.04
N SER A 325 -1.20 -2.62 -18.55
CA SER A 325 -1.82 -1.83 -17.49
C SER A 325 -1.53 -2.42 -16.10
N ARG A 326 -1.50 -1.57 -15.07
CA ARG A 326 -1.46 -1.99 -13.67
C ARG A 326 -2.77 -2.59 -13.17
N ASN A 327 -3.86 -2.39 -13.93
CA ASN A 327 -5.19 -2.86 -13.57
C ASN A 327 -5.31 -4.38 -13.70
N ILE A 328 -6.07 -4.99 -12.81
CA ILE A 328 -6.51 -6.37 -12.97
C ILE A 328 -7.53 -6.41 -14.09
N VAL A 329 -7.26 -7.21 -15.11
CA VAL A 329 -8.15 -7.38 -16.26
C VAL A 329 -9.55 -7.78 -15.79
N ASN A 330 -10.59 -7.18 -16.39
CA ASN A 330 -11.99 -7.42 -16.12
C ASN A 330 -12.58 -6.88 -14.81
N ASN A 331 -11.90 -5.98 -14.10
CA ASN A 331 -12.48 -5.34 -12.95
C ASN A 331 -12.45 -3.80 -13.03
N PRO A 332 -13.39 -3.16 -13.75
CA PRO A 332 -13.42 -1.71 -13.92
C PRO A 332 -13.61 -0.94 -12.61
N THR A 333 -14.20 -1.55 -11.59
CA THR A 333 -14.41 -0.88 -10.28
C THR A 333 -13.15 -0.83 -9.41
N TRP A 334 -12.11 -1.58 -9.76
CA TRP A 334 -10.80 -1.53 -9.10
C TRP A 334 -9.80 -0.65 -9.83
N ILE A 335 -10.23 -0.05 -10.94
CA ILE A 335 -9.39 0.76 -11.79
C ILE A 335 -9.12 2.09 -11.11
N SER A 336 -7.87 2.30 -10.78
CA SER A 336 -7.37 3.59 -10.35
C SER A 336 -6.68 4.32 -11.51
N SER A 337 -5.98 3.61 -12.40
CA SER A 337 -5.45 4.19 -13.62
C SER A 337 -6.56 4.61 -14.57
N GLY A 338 -6.49 5.82 -15.08
CA GLY A 338 -7.53 6.43 -15.93
C GLY A 338 -8.53 7.28 -15.15
N ARG A 339 -8.42 7.39 -13.83
CA ARG A 339 -9.11 8.43 -13.06
C ARG A 339 -8.35 9.77 -13.13
N GLU A 340 -7.02 9.70 -13.24
CA GLU A 340 -6.13 10.83 -13.61
C GLU A 340 -5.00 10.39 -14.50
#